data_8c2e3a4cc82f4ec3a30b1989b938067b
#
_entry.id   8c2e3a4cc82f4ec3a30b1989b938067b
#
_cell.length_a   1.000
_cell.length_b   1.000
_cell.length_c   1.000
_cell.angle_alpha   90.00
_cell.angle_beta   90.00
_cell.angle_gamma   90.00
#
_symmetry.space_group_name_H-M   'P 1'
#
loop_
_entity.id
_entity.type
_entity.pdbx_description
1 polymer ?
#
loop_
_entity_poly.entity_id
_entity_poly.type
_entity_poly.pdbx_seq_one_letter_code
_entity_poly.pdbx_strand_id
1 'polypeptide(L)'
;ILFVSAPVGEEIAKALAVLALSHLIVSPKHGFYVGSTVGLGFALLENATYISMALMSDYSSIAYFFTATLRGLSSIPGHALWTGLSGYAIGFWLSKGNTLPSLSGTAYLSEDADARWVLFDSKGRILPESNWSTEPSPGAKKLLSRHANHAWPMPTTISAGLLLAIGGHALWNGSSWGVGVALADNDSTLGFLLQMAWLVLMVLFLGVCILRWLPTIVLGPRE
;
A
#
# COMPACT_ATOMS: atom_id res chain seq x y z
N ILE A 1 -9.54 -17.86 12.17
CA ILE A 1 -10.62 -16.96 11.69
C ILE A 1 -10.07 -15.54 11.55
N LEU A 2 -9.46 -14.95 12.56
CA LEU A 2 -8.95 -13.55 12.54
C LEU A 2 -7.95 -13.25 11.42
N PHE A 3 -7.14 -14.22 10.98
CA PHE A 3 -6.12 -14.03 9.93
C PHE A 3 -6.68 -13.85 8.52
N VAL A 4 -7.94 -14.18 8.31
CA VAL A 4 -8.64 -13.99 7.04
C VAL A 4 -9.70 -12.91 7.19
N SER A 5 -10.46 -12.93 8.30
CA SER A 5 -11.56 -11.98 8.48
C SER A 5 -11.08 -10.53 8.67
N ALA A 6 -9.97 -10.32 9.40
CA ALA A 6 -9.41 -8.98 9.56
C ALA A 6 -8.88 -8.42 8.22
N PRO A 7 -7.98 -9.11 7.48
CA PRO A 7 -7.56 -8.65 6.16
C PRO A 7 -8.71 -8.38 5.19
N VAL A 8 -9.75 -9.23 5.17
CA VAL A 8 -10.92 -9.01 4.31
C VAL A 8 -11.65 -7.73 4.70
N GLY A 9 -11.98 -7.56 5.98
CA GLY A 9 -12.70 -6.38 6.46
C GLY A 9 -11.90 -5.09 6.25
N GLU A 10 -10.61 -5.13 6.55
CA GLU A 10 -9.72 -3.98 6.42
C GLU A 10 -9.50 -3.56 4.97
N GLU A 11 -9.21 -4.50 4.06
CA GLU A 11 -8.96 -4.15 2.66
C GLU A 11 -10.25 -3.69 1.96
N ILE A 12 -11.41 -4.21 2.34
CA ILE A 12 -12.70 -3.69 1.88
C ILE A 12 -12.90 -2.25 2.39
N ALA A 13 -12.67 -1.99 3.68
CA ALA A 13 -12.82 -0.65 4.23
C ALA A 13 -11.86 0.36 3.57
N LYS A 14 -10.60 -0.04 3.33
CA LYS A 14 -9.61 0.77 2.62
C LYS A 14 -10.03 1.03 1.17
N ALA A 15 -10.52 0.01 0.47
CA ALA A 15 -11.04 0.17 -0.90
C ALA A 15 -12.23 1.12 -0.96
N LEU A 16 -13.14 1.06 0.01
CA LEU A 16 -14.26 2.01 0.13
C LEU A 16 -13.76 3.44 0.38
N ALA A 17 -12.71 3.61 1.20
CA ALA A 17 -12.09 4.93 1.41
C ALA A 17 -11.47 5.46 0.09
N VAL A 18 -10.81 4.61 -0.70
CA VAL A 18 -10.29 4.98 -2.03
C VAL A 18 -11.44 5.36 -2.97
N LEU A 19 -12.55 4.63 -2.95
CA LEU A 19 -13.74 4.96 -3.75
C LEU A 19 -14.36 6.30 -3.33
N ALA A 20 -14.40 6.61 -2.04
CA ALA A 20 -14.86 7.91 -1.54
C ALA A 20 -13.99 9.08 -2.04
N LEU A 21 -12.70 8.81 -2.31
CA LEU A 21 -11.74 9.76 -2.87
C LEU A 21 -11.63 9.67 -4.41
N SER A 22 -12.55 8.96 -5.08
CA SER A 22 -12.50 8.72 -6.53
C SER A 22 -12.47 10.00 -7.37
N HIS A 23 -13.05 11.09 -6.88
CA HIS A 23 -13.00 12.42 -7.52
C HIS A 23 -11.56 12.98 -7.67
N LEU A 24 -10.59 12.46 -6.90
CA LEU A 24 -9.18 12.81 -7.01
C LEU A 24 -8.42 11.91 -8.01
N ILE A 25 -9.06 10.86 -8.54
CA ILE A 25 -8.40 9.84 -9.33
C ILE A 25 -8.66 10.11 -10.82
N VAL A 26 -7.65 10.58 -11.52
CA VAL A 26 -7.71 10.88 -12.96
C VAL A 26 -7.00 9.85 -13.84
N SER A 27 -6.29 8.89 -13.23
CA SER A 27 -5.58 7.84 -13.95
C SER A 27 -5.33 6.62 -13.06
N PRO A 28 -4.98 5.44 -13.61
CA PRO A 28 -4.60 4.27 -12.82
C PRO A 28 -3.46 4.55 -11.85
N LYS A 29 -2.46 5.32 -12.28
CA LYS A 29 -1.31 5.73 -11.46
C LYS A 29 -1.74 6.61 -10.29
N HIS A 30 -2.65 7.57 -10.51
CA HIS A 30 -3.24 8.36 -9.42
C HIS A 30 -4.02 7.47 -8.45
N GLY A 31 -4.79 6.50 -8.97
CA GLY A 31 -5.48 5.52 -8.14
C GLY A 31 -4.53 4.76 -7.23
N PHE A 32 -3.35 4.35 -7.75
CA PHE A 32 -2.32 3.73 -6.92
C PHE A 32 -1.83 4.67 -5.81
N TYR A 33 -1.57 5.94 -6.11
CA TYR A 33 -1.09 6.90 -5.10
C TYR A 33 -2.15 7.18 -4.02
N VAL A 34 -3.41 7.39 -4.42
CA VAL A 34 -4.51 7.57 -3.46
C VAL A 34 -4.66 6.33 -2.58
N GLY A 35 -4.66 5.13 -3.20
CA GLY A 35 -4.71 3.87 -2.46
C GLY A 35 -3.55 3.70 -1.50
N SER A 36 -2.32 3.97 -1.95
CA SER A 36 -1.14 3.91 -1.08
C SER A 36 -1.23 4.88 0.09
N THR A 37 -1.75 6.09 -0.13
CA THR A 37 -1.94 7.07 0.95
C THR A 37 -2.97 6.61 1.97
N VAL A 38 -4.09 6.02 1.52
CA VAL A 38 -5.08 5.40 2.41
C VAL A 38 -4.45 4.25 3.22
N GLY A 39 -3.68 3.38 2.54
CA GLY A 39 -2.95 2.30 3.20
C GLY A 39 -1.96 2.78 4.24
N LEU A 40 -1.19 3.85 3.95
CA LEU A 40 -0.26 4.47 4.89
C LEU A 40 -0.98 5.06 6.11
N GLY A 41 -2.12 5.74 5.91
CA GLY A 41 -2.94 6.27 7.01
C GLY A 41 -3.43 5.15 7.93
N PHE A 42 -3.88 4.03 7.35
CA PHE A 42 -4.28 2.86 8.12
C PHE A 42 -3.10 2.25 8.89
N ALA A 43 -1.95 2.06 8.22
CA ALA A 43 -0.74 1.54 8.85
C ALA A 43 -0.29 2.39 10.03
N LEU A 44 -0.43 3.71 9.96
CA LEU A 44 -0.09 4.62 11.05
C LEU A 44 -0.92 4.33 12.30
N LEU A 45 -2.23 4.22 12.16
CA LEU A 45 -3.15 3.94 13.27
C LEU A 45 -2.90 2.55 13.87
N GLU A 46 -2.77 1.55 13.01
CA GLU A 46 -2.53 0.18 13.43
C GLU A 46 -1.17 0.04 14.13
N ASN A 47 -0.12 0.65 13.57
CA ASN A 47 1.21 0.63 14.16
C ASN A 47 1.25 1.33 15.51
N ALA A 48 0.57 2.47 15.68
CA ALA A 48 0.45 3.13 16.97
C ALA A 48 -0.14 2.20 18.03
N THR A 49 -1.18 1.42 17.67
CA THR A 49 -1.80 0.45 18.57
C THR A 49 -0.83 -0.66 18.97
N TYR A 50 -0.22 -1.35 18.00
CA TYR A 50 0.67 -2.48 18.29
C TYR A 50 1.97 -2.07 19.01
N ILE A 51 2.54 -0.93 18.65
CA ILE A 51 3.75 -0.41 19.29
C ILE A 51 3.45 0.00 20.74
N SER A 52 2.28 0.60 20.99
CA SER A 52 1.83 0.94 22.34
C SER A 52 1.61 -0.32 23.19
N MET A 53 0.99 -1.35 22.63
CA MET A 53 0.82 -2.64 23.32
C MET A 53 2.17 -3.29 23.65
N ALA A 54 3.13 -3.26 22.74
CA ALA A 54 4.47 -3.78 22.96
C ALA A 54 5.21 -3.01 24.06
N LEU A 55 5.03 -1.69 24.14
CA LEU A 55 5.62 -0.84 25.18
C LEU A 55 5.07 -1.17 26.58
N MET A 56 3.81 -1.63 26.65
CA MET A 56 3.14 -1.99 27.90
C MET A 56 3.38 -3.44 28.34
N SER A 57 4.16 -4.24 27.58
CA SER A 57 4.49 -5.62 27.93
C SER A 57 5.60 -5.70 28.99
N ASP A 58 5.71 -6.86 29.67
CA ASP A 58 6.77 -7.11 30.67
C ASP A 58 8.19 -7.03 30.10
N TYR A 59 8.32 -7.24 28.78
CA TYR A 59 9.59 -7.11 28.03
C TYR A 59 9.62 -5.81 27.22
N SER A 60 9.14 -4.73 27.78
CA SER A 60 8.80 -3.49 27.08
C SER A 60 9.87 -2.96 26.11
N SER A 61 11.14 -2.90 26.54
CA SER A 61 12.21 -2.34 25.69
C SER A 61 12.52 -3.18 24.46
N ILE A 62 12.62 -4.49 24.61
CA ILE A 62 12.93 -5.42 23.50
C ILE A 62 11.70 -5.57 22.61
N ALA A 63 10.52 -5.80 23.20
CA ALA A 63 9.28 -5.93 22.47
C ALA A 63 8.95 -4.66 21.66
N TYR A 64 9.13 -3.48 22.26
CA TYR A 64 8.99 -2.21 21.58
C TYR A 64 9.92 -2.10 20.37
N PHE A 65 11.23 -2.34 20.56
CA PHE A 65 12.23 -2.23 19.49
C PHE A 65 11.90 -3.15 18.31
N PHE A 66 11.63 -4.43 18.60
CA PHE A 66 11.30 -5.40 17.55
C PHE A 66 10.00 -5.06 16.85
N THR A 67 8.94 -4.74 17.60
CA THR A 67 7.65 -4.40 17.02
C THR A 67 7.76 -3.15 16.15
N ALA A 68 8.38 -2.08 16.63
CA ALA A 68 8.55 -0.84 15.89
C ALA A 68 9.36 -1.06 14.60
N THR A 69 10.48 -1.79 14.69
CA THR A 69 11.35 -2.07 13.54
C THR A 69 10.62 -2.95 12.51
N LEU A 70 10.04 -4.06 12.94
CA LEU A 70 9.33 -4.99 12.05
C LEU A 70 8.16 -4.31 11.36
N ARG A 71 7.32 -3.60 12.10
CA ARG A 71 6.18 -2.90 11.54
C ARG A 71 6.59 -1.76 10.62
N GLY A 72 7.70 -1.07 10.92
CA GLY A 72 8.28 -0.07 10.02
C GLY A 72 8.70 -0.65 8.67
N LEU A 73 9.34 -1.82 8.68
CA LEU A 73 9.84 -2.48 7.48
C LEU A 73 8.78 -3.28 6.70
N SER A 74 7.70 -3.68 7.33
CA SER A 74 6.69 -4.57 6.75
C SER A 74 5.31 -3.95 6.64
N SER A 75 4.73 -3.51 7.76
CA SER A 75 3.36 -3.01 7.83
C SER A 75 3.20 -1.75 6.96
N ILE A 76 4.09 -0.77 7.10
CA ILE A 76 4.03 0.48 6.35
C ILE A 76 4.08 0.22 4.83
N PRO A 77 5.13 -0.41 4.26
CA PRO A 77 5.16 -0.67 2.83
C PRO A 77 4.13 -1.71 2.38
N GLY A 78 3.75 -2.65 3.24
CA GLY A 78 2.73 -3.65 2.96
C GLY A 78 1.36 -3.01 2.72
N HIS A 79 0.84 -2.24 3.68
CA HIS A 79 -0.44 -1.55 3.53
C HIS A 79 -0.44 -0.57 2.36
N ALA A 80 0.66 0.16 2.16
CA ALA A 80 0.80 1.05 1.00
C ALA A 80 0.70 0.30 -0.32
N LEU A 81 1.39 -0.85 -0.45
CA LEU A 81 1.37 -1.66 -1.65
C LEU A 81 -0.01 -2.29 -1.90
N TRP A 82 -0.54 -3.00 -0.90
CA TRP A 82 -1.79 -3.75 -1.08
C TRP A 82 -2.96 -2.84 -1.41
N THR A 83 -3.16 -1.78 -0.63
CA THR A 83 -4.22 -0.81 -0.91
C THR A 83 -3.92 0.01 -2.18
N GLY A 84 -2.65 0.25 -2.49
CA GLY A 84 -2.23 0.85 -3.76
C GLY A 84 -2.65 0.03 -4.98
N LEU A 85 -2.54 -1.31 -4.94
CA LEU A 85 -3.01 -2.19 -6.02
C LEU A 85 -4.53 -2.12 -6.20
N SER A 86 -5.31 -2.10 -5.11
CA SER A 86 -6.75 -1.86 -5.18
C SER A 86 -7.06 -0.49 -5.78
N GLY A 87 -6.34 0.55 -5.35
CA GLY A 87 -6.47 1.91 -5.88
C GLY A 87 -6.13 2.00 -7.37
N TYR A 88 -5.07 1.31 -7.83
CA TYR A 88 -4.74 1.23 -9.26
C TYR A 88 -5.88 0.63 -10.07
N ALA A 89 -6.46 -0.48 -9.61
CA ALA A 89 -7.58 -1.14 -10.28
C ALA A 89 -8.82 -0.25 -10.35
N ILE A 90 -9.11 0.51 -9.27
CA ILE A 90 -10.17 1.50 -9.24
C ILE A 90 -9.88 2.62 -10.25
N GLY A 91 -8.67 3.16 -10.27
CA GLY A 91 -8.25 4.18 -11.23
C GLY A 91 -8.31 3.70 -12.68
N PHE A 92 -7.96 2.43 -12.93
CA PHE A 92 -8.10 1.82 -14.25
C PHE A 92 -9.57 1.69 -14.67
N TRP A 93 -10.45 1.32 -13.75
CA TRP A 93 -11.88 1.24 -14.00
C TRP A 93 -12.48 2.63 -14.30
N LEU A 94 -12.11 3.65 -13.53
CA LEU A 94 -12.54 5.04 -13.75
C LEU A 94 -12.03 5.59 -15.08
N SER A 95 -10.79 5.30 -15.48
CA SER A 95 -10.21 5.78 -16.74
C SER A 95 -10.92 5.26 -18.00
N LYS A 96 -11.76 4.23 -17.86
CA LYS A 96 -12.64 3.71 -18.95
C LYS A 96 -13.97 4.44 -19.07
N GLY A 97 -14.11 5.60 -18.44
CA GLY A 97 -15.35 6.41 -18.48
C GLY A 97 -16.44 5.93 -17.52
N ASN A 98 -16.13 5.01 -16.61
CA ASN A 98 -17.07 4.64 -15.57
C ASN A 98 -17.13 5.76 -14.51
N THR A 99 -18.33 6.04 -14.03
CA THR A 99 -18.57 7.04 -12.99
C THR A 99 -19.23 6.38 -11.80
N LEU A 100 -18.87 6.85 -10.60
CA LEU A 100 -19.62 6.52 -9.40
C LEU A 100 -20.71 7.56 -9.20
N PRO A 101 -21.91 7.17 -8.72
CA PRO A 101 -22.87 8.14 -8.22
C PRO A 101 -22.14 8.98 -7.16
N SER A 102 -22.23 10.30 -7.27
CA SER A 102 -21.60 11.19 -6.29
C SER A 102 -22.14 10.87 -4.89
N LEU A 103 -21.31 10.25 -4.05
CA LEU A 103 -21.63 10.02 -2.64
C LEU A 103 -21.55 11.32 -1.83
N SER A 104 -20.90 12.32 -2.38
CA SER A 104 -20.88 13.66 -1.82
C SER A 104 -21.98 14.47 -2.49
N GLY A 105 -22.94 14.91 -1.71
CA GLY A 105 -23.83 16.02 -2.09
C GLY A 105 -23.07 17.34 -2.26
N THR A 106 -21.83 17.28 -2.75
CA THR A 106 -20.97 18.41 -3.05
C THR A 106 -21.36 19.01 -4.40
N ALA A 107 -22.51 19.63 -4.40
CA ALA A 107 -22.88 20.66 -5.34
C ALA A 107 -21.94 21.90 -5.29
N TYR A 108 -20.70 21.77 -4.81
CA TYR A 108 -19.82 22.90 -4.58
C TYR A 108 -18.61 22.99 -5.50
N LEU A 109 -18.37 21.98 -6.31
CA LEU A 109 -17.48 22.16 -7.45
C LEU A 109 -18.40 22.56 -8.62
N SER A 110 -18.38 23.83 -9.01
CA SER A 110 -19.03 24.28 -10.23
C SER A 110 -18.53 23.39 -11.37
N GLU A 111 -19.39 23.10 -12.36
CA GLU A 111 -19.02 22.33 -13.56
C GLU A 111 -17.78 22.90 -14.29
N ASP A 112 -17.42 24.14 -14.00
CA ASP A 112 -16.25 24.84 -14.52
C ASP A 112 -15.00 24.75 -13.63
N ALA A 113 -15.06 24.10 -12.46
CA ALA A 113 -13.88 23.93 -11.62
C ALA A 113 -13.13 22.66 -12.05
N ASP A 114 -12.25 22.80 -13.04
CA ASP A 114 -11.16 21.86 -13.24
C ASP A 114 -10.43 21.68 -11.90
N ALA A 115 -10.66 20.55 -11.23
CA ALA A 115 -9.94 20.20 -10.01
C ALA A 115 -8.46 20.02 -10.39
N ARG A 116 -7.66 21.07 -10.22
CA ARG A 116 -6.24 21.06 -10.52
C ARG A 116 -5.44 20.81 -9.26
N TRP A 117 -4.54 19.85 -9.34
CA TRP A 117 -3.51 19.72 -8.33
C TRP A 117 -2.59 20.94 -8.40
N VAL A 118 -2.32 21.53 -7.25
CA VAL A 118 -1.43 22.69 -7.14
C VAL A 118 -0.28 22.30 -6.22
N LEU A 119 0.94 22.38 -6.74
CA LEU A 119 2.16 22.22 -5.94
C LEU A 119 2.62 23.56 -5.42
N PHE A 120 3.02 23.58 -4.15
CA PHE A 120 3.62 24.76 -3.51
C PHE A 120 5.11 24.50 -3.29
N ASP A 121 5.93 25.54 -3.48
CA ASP A 121 7.32 25.51 -3.05
C ASP A 121 7.41 25.67 -1.51
N SER A 122 8.62 25.55 -0.96
CA SER A 122 8.88 25.70 0.47
C SER A 122 8.52 27.10 1.04
N LYS A 123 8.22 28.07 0.16
CA LYS A 123 7.81 29.44 0.50
C LYS A 123 6.29 29.66 0.31
N GLY A 124 5.55 28.60 0.02
CA GLY A 124 4.09 28.66 -0.19
C GLY A 124 3.66 29.26 -1.54
N ARG A 125 4.54 29.38 -2.52
CA ARG A 125 4.21 29.87 -3.86
C ARG A 125 3.78 28.72 -4.75
N ILE A 126 2.73 28.93 -5.54
CA ILE A 126 2.26 27.95 -6.52
C ILE A 126 3.35 27.75 -7.58
N LEU A 127 3.75 26.50 -7.76
CA LEU A 127 4.66 26.12 -8.84
C LEU A 127 3.89 26.05 -10.16
N PRO A 128 4.35 26.69 -11.24
CA PRO A 128 3.75 26.53 -12.56
C PRO A 128 3.78 25.07 -13.01
N GLU A 129 2.74 24.62 -13.72
CA GLU A 129 2.63 23.25 -14.24
C GLU A 129 3.83 22.81 -15.07
N SER A 130 4.47 23.75 -15.78
CA SER A 130 5.71 23.50 -16.53
C SER A 130 6.88 23.01 -15.68
N ASN A 131 6.84 23.25 -14.36
CA ASN A 131 7.87 22.83 -13.42
C ASN A 131 7.49 21.51 -12.69
N TRP A 132 6.32 20.95 -12.99
CA TRP A 132 5.88 19.70 -12.39
C TRP A 132 6.41 18.54 -13.21
N SER A 133 7.59 18.13 -12.92
CA SER A 133 8.10 16.89 -13.52
C SER A 133 7.47 15.71 -12.81
N THR A 134 6.39 15.17 -13.37
CA THR A 134 5.87 13.83 -13.01
C THR A 134 6.74 12.73 -13.61
N GLU A 135 7.68 13.09 -14.44
CA GLU A 135 8.63 12.19 -15.07
C GLU A 135 9.70 11.76 -14.06
N PRO A 136 9.97 10.47 -13.93
CA PRO A 136 11.07 9.99 -13.11
C PRO A 136 12.40 10.58 -13.63
N SER A 137 13.33 10.85 -12.72
CA SER A 137 14.66 11.33 -13.10
C SER A 137 15.31 10.39 -14.14
N PRO A 138 16.19 10.89 -15.01
CA PRO A 138 16.85 10.06 -16.04
C PRO A 138 17.51 8.80 -15.46
N GLY A 139 18.11 8.92 -14.27
CA GLY A 139 18.70 7.79 -13.55
C GLY A 139 17.66 6.76 -13.09
N ALA A 140 16.56 7.21 -12.51
CA ALA A 140 15.46 6.37 -12.11
C ALA A 140 14.80 5.68 -13.31
N LYS A 141 14.57 6.43 -14.40
CA LYS A 141 14.03 5.90 -15.66
C LYS A 141 14.92 4.79 -16.24
N LYS A 142 16.24 5.01 -16.24
CA LYS A 142 17.23 4.03 -16.69
C LYS A 142 17.24 2.77 -15.80
N LEU A 143 17.17 2.93 -14.49
CA LEU A 143 17.10 1.80 -13.55
C LEU A 143 15.81 0.99 -13.74
N LEU A 144 14.67 1.66 -13.76
CA LEU A 144 13.36 1.02 -13.89
C LEU A 144 13.19 0.34 -15.25
N SER A 145 13.72 0.92 -16.35
CA SER A 145 13.65 0.32 -17.67
C SER A 145 14.42 -1.00 -17.78
N ARG A 146 15.52 -1.16 -17.03
CA ARG A 146 16.26 -2.43 -16.96
C ARG A 146 15.43 -3.55 -16.33
N HIS A 147 14.57 -3.21 -15.36
CA HIS A 147 13.74 -4.16 -14.63
C HIS A 147 12.34 -4.32 -15.25
N ALA A 148 12.00 -3.46 -16.21
CA ALA A 148 10.68 -3.42 -16.81
C ALA A 148 10.32 -4.75 -17.53
N ASN A 149 11.30 -5.51 -18.04
CA ASN A 149 11.08 -6.82 -18.71
C ASN A 149 10.57 -7.89 -17.71
N HIS A 150 10.78 -7.70 -16.44
CA HIS A 150 10.38 -8.60 -15.36
C HIS A 150 9.25 -8.01 -14.50
N ALA A 151 8.66 -6.90 -14.92
CA ALA A 151 7.55 -6.28 -14.20
C ALA A 151 6.30 -7.16 -14.24
N TRP A 152 5.60 -7.22 -13.12
CA TRP A 152 4.33 -7.92 -13.05
C TRP A 152 3.19 -7.06 -13.62
N PRO A 153 2.17 -7.69 -14.23
CA PRO A 153 1.01 -6.97 -14.70
C PRO A 153 0.25 -6.37 -13.52
N MET A 154 -0.31 -5.19 -13.74
CA MET A 154 -1.16 -4.52 -12.77
C MET A 154 -2.60 -5.05 -12.86
N PRO A 155 -3.34 -5.07 -11.74
CA PRO A 155 -4.74 -5.48 -11.76
C PRO A 155 -5.58 -4.49 -12.56
N THR A 156 -6.35 -5.02 -13.53
CA THR A 156 -7.22 -4.22 -14.40
C THR A 156 -8.70 -4.26 -14.03
N THR A 157 -9.05 -5.05 -13.00
CA THR A 157 -10.41 -5.10 -12.44
C THR A 157 -10.37 -4.83 -10.95
N ILE A 158 -11.42 -4.20 -10.41
CA ILE A 158 -11.53 -3.89 -8.98
C ILE A 158 -11.43 -5.18 -8.15
N SER A 159 -12.08 -6.26 -8.61
CA SER A 159 -12.02 -7.56 -7.93
C SER A 159 -10.59 -8.13 -7.87
N ALA A 160 -9.83 -8.05 -8.97
CA ALA A 160 -8.45 -8.51 -8.98
C ALA A 160 -7.56 -7.68 -8.03
N GLY A 161 -7.72 -6.35 -8.03
CA GLY A 161 -7.00 -5.47 -7.12
C GLY A 161 -7.30 -5.78 -5.66
N LEU A 162 -8.59 -5.94 -5.33
CA LEU A 162 -9.02 -6.27 -3.97
C LEU A 162 -8.56 -7.66 -3.53
N LEU A 163 -8.65 -8.67 -4.41
CA LEU A 163 -8.19 -10.02 -4.10
C LEU A 163 -6.67 -10.07 -3.88
N LEU A 164 -5.88 -9.33 -4.66
CA LEU A 164 -4.44 -9.21 -4.44
C LEU A 164 -4.13 -8.53 -3.10
N ALA A 165 -4.88 -7.49 -2.73
CA ALA A 165 -4.71 -6.80 -1.47
C ALA A 165 -5.06 -7.71 -0.28
N ILE A 166 -6.23 -8.33 -0.30
CA ILE A 166 -6.66 -9.29 0.73
C ILE A 166 -5.69 -10.47 0.82
N GLY A 167 -5.31 -11.04 -0.34
CA GLY A 167 -4.42 -12.20 -0.40
C GLY A 167 -3.02 -11.90 0.15
N GLY A 168 -2.43 -10.77 -0.23
CA GLY A 168 -1.13 -10.35 0.28
C GLY A 168 -1.14 -10.05 1.78
N HIS A 169 -2.17 -9.36 2.25
CA HIS A 169 -2.34 -9.07 3.66
C HIS A 169 -2.61 -10.34 4.49
N ALA A 170 -3.51 -11.23 4.02
CA ALA A 170 -3.80 -12.49 4.67
C ALA A 170 -2.59 -13.45 4.66
N LEU A 171 -1.80 -13.45 3.58
CA LEU A 171 -0.56 -14.22 3.53
C LEU A 171 0.42 -13.76 4.61
N TRP A 172 0.60 -12.45 4.77
CA TRP A 172 1.45 -11.89 5.81
C TRP A 172 0.98 -12.30 7.21
N ASN A 173 -0.28 -11.99 7.55
CA ASN A 173 -0.82 -12.25 8.88
C ASN A 173 -0.94 -13.75 9.17
N GLY A 174 -1.47 -14.52 8.20
CA GLY A 174 -1.72 -15.95 8.36
C GLY A 174 -0.44 -16.77 8.46
N SER A 175 0.57 -16.47 7.62
CA SER A 175 1.83 -17.21 7.66
C SER A 175 2.65 -16.87 8.91
N SER A 176 2.68 -15.62 9.33
CA SER A 176 3.39 -15.19 10.54
C SER A 176 2.77 -15.84 11.79
N TRP A 177 1.43 -15.88 11.85
CA TRP A 177 0.73 -16.59 12.90
C TRP A 177 0.97 -18.11 12.83
N GLY A 178 0.86 -18.72 11.65
CA GLY A 178 1.03 -20.17 11.47
C GLY A 178 2.42 -20.64 11.91
N VAL A 179 3.47 -19.89 11.55
CA VAL A 179 4.83 -20.18 12.01
C VAL A 179 4.95 -19.97 13.52
N GLY A 180 4.35 -18.91 14.07
CA GLY A 180 4.32 -18.68 15.51
C GLY A 180 3.69 -19.84 16.28
N VAL A 181 2.53 -20.34 15.82
CA VAL A 181 1.85 -21.50 16.43
C VAL A 181 2.67 -22.78 16.27
N ALA A 182 3.23 -23.04 15.08
CA ALA A 182 4.02 -24.25 14.84
C ALA A 182 5.30 -24.32 15.68
N LEU A 183 5.80 -23.17 16.12
CA LEU A 183 7.02 -23.07 16.94
C LEU A 183 6.73 -22.76 18.43
N ALA A 184 5.45 -22.58 18.81
CA ALA A 184 5.05 -22.18 20.17
C ALA A 184 5.50 -23.18 21.26
N ASP A 185 5.53 -24.49 20.94
CA ASP A 185 5.99 -25.53 21.85
C ASP A 185 7.51 -25.64 21.92
N ASN A 186 8.23 -24.80 21.19
CA ASN A 186 9.67 -24.86 21.05
C ASN A 186 10.30 -23.59 21.66
N ASP A 187 10.29 -23.49 23.01
CA ASP A 187 10.96 -22.42 23.77
C ASP A 187 12.49 -22.40 23.58
N SER A 188 12.95 -23.07 22.52
CA SER A 188 14.35 -23.16 22.17
C SER A 188 14.80 -21.91 21.39
N THR A 189 16.10 -21.59 21.55
CA THR A 189 16.78 -20.57 20.72
C THR A 189 16.53 -20.82 19.20
N LEU A 190 16.45 -22.10 18.81
CA LEU A 190 16.18 -22.48 17.42
C LEU A 190 14.78 -22.06 16.96
N GLY A 191 13.75 -22.25 17.78
CA GLY A 191 12.39 -21.80 17.47
C GLY A 191 12.32 -20.30 17.25
N PHE A 192 12.95 -19.53 18.13
CA PHE A 192 13.07 -18.06 17.95
C PHE A 192 13.80 -17.68 16.66
N LEU A 193 14.94 -18.31 16.36
CA LEU A 193 15.71 -18.02 15.13
C LEU A 193 14.91 -18.36 13.87
N LEU A 194 14.16 -19.45 13.86
CA LEU A 194 13.30 -19.83 12.73
C LEU A 194 12.16 -18.82 12.51
N GLN A 195 11.54 -18.33 13.57
CA GLN A 195 10.53 -17.29 13.50
C GLN A 195 11.10 -15.98 12.95
N MET A 196 12.27 -15.57 13.41
CA MET A 196 12.97 -14.38 12.89
C MET A 196 13.34 -14.56 11.41
N ALA A 197 13.86 -15.72 11.02
CA ALA A 197 14.18 -16.03 9.63
C ALA A 197 12.94 -15.95 8.73
N TRP A 198 11.78 -16.44 9.20
CA TRP A 198 10.51 -16.32 8.49
C TRP A 198 10.11 -14.87 8.27
N LEU A 199 10.19 -14.03 9.31
CA LEU A 199 9.85 -12.61 9.22
C LEU A 199 10.77 -11.88 8.22
N VAL A 200 12.07 -12.17 8.24
CA VAL A 200 13.01 -11.63 7.25
C VAL A 200 12.64 -12.07 5.84
N LEU A 201 12.30 -13.35 5.65
CA LEU A 201 11.86 -13.88 4.36
C LEU A 201 10.62 -13.14 3.84
N MET A 202 9.65 -12.88 4.72
CA MET A 202 8.43 -12.15 4.35
C MET A 202 8.71 -10.67 3.99
N VAL A 203 9.64 -9.99 4.68
CA VAL A 203 10.08 -8.64 4.32
C VAL A 203 10.77 -8.65 2.94
N LEU A 204 11.63 -9.62 2.68
CA LEU A 204 12.27 -9.79 1.38
C LEU A 204 11.24 -10.07 0.28
N PHE A 205 10.26 -10.93 0.54
CA PHE A 205 9.15 -11.19 -0.38
C PHE A 205 8.38 -9.91 -0.71
N LEU A 206 8.04 -9.09 0.29
CA LEU A 206 7.39 -7.80 0.08
C LEU A 206 8.26 -6.86 -0.77
N GLY A 207 9.56 -6.82 -0.51
CA GLY A 207 10.52 -6.08 -1.31
C GLY A 207 10.53 -6.53 -2.78
N VAL A 208 10.48 -7.83 -3.03
CA VAL A 208 10.34 -8.38 -4.40
C VAL A 208 9.03 -7.94 -5.03
N CYS A 209 7.91 -8.01 -4.32
CA CYS A 209 6.61 -7.54 -4.82
C CYS A 209 6.66 -6.07 -5.25
N ILE A 210 7.22 -5.21 -4.41
CA ILE A 210 7.40 -3.78 -4.71
C ILE A 210 8.26 -3.61 -5.97
N LEU A 211 9.42 -4.25 -6.03
CA LEU A 211 10.34 -4.14 -7.16
C LEU A 211 9.74 -4.65 -8.47
N ARG A 212 8.84 -5.64 -8.43
CA ARG A 212 8.16 -6.20 -9.61
C ARG A 212 7.03 -5.33 -10.13
N TRP A 213 6.29 -4.63 -9.27
CA TRP A 213 5.23 -3.73 -9.70
C TRP A 213 5.71 -2.30 -9.95
N LEU A 214 6.78 -1.85 -9.27
CA LEU A 214 7.28 -0.48 -9.36
C LEU A 214 7.52 0.01 -10.81
N PRO A 215 8.11 -0.78 -11.73
CA PRO A 215 8.30 -0.31 -13.11
C PRO A 215 6.98 0.02 -13.81
N THR A 216 5.95 -0.82 -13.65
CA THR A 216 4.64 -0.59 -14.26
C THR A 216 3.93 0.61 -13.64
N ILE A 217 4.05 0.80 -12.31
CA ILE A 217 3.46 1.94 -11.61
C ILE A 217 4.10 3.25 -12.09
N VAL A 218 5.42 3.29 -12.20
CA VAL A 218 6.15 4.54 -12.49
C VAL A 218 6.20 4.85 -13.98
N LEU A 219 6.46 3.85 -14.82
CA LEU A 219 6.62 4.03 -16.27
C LEU A 219 5.31 3.91 -17.05
N GLY A 220 4.27 3.39 -16.42
CA GLY A 220 2.99 3.05 -17.07
C GLY A 220 2.97 1.64 -17.67
N PRO A 221 1.79 1.15 -18.07
CA PRO A 221 1.64 -0.11 -18.75
C PRO A 221 2.38 -0.07 -20.08
N ARG A 222 2.96 -1.20 -20.49
CA ARG A 222 3.48 -1.36 -21.85
C ARG A 222 2.33 -1.60 -22.79
N GLU A 223 2.31 -0.88 -23.89
CA GLU A 223 1.45 -1.15 -25.04
C GLU A 223 1.88 -2.46 -25.74
#